data_e39d41f4c9d86d7dc75ddab8544d35de
#
_entry.id   e39d41f4c9d86d7dc75ddab8544d35de
#
_cell.length_a   1.000
_cell.length_b   1.000
_cell.length_c   1.000
_cell.angle_alpha   90.00
_cell.angle_beta   90.00
_cell.angle_gamma   90.00
#
_symmetry.space_group_name_H-M   'P 1'
#
loop_
_entity.id
_entity.type
_entity.pdbx_description
1 polymer ?
#
loop_
_entity_poly.entity_id
_entity_poly.type
_entity_poly.pdbx_seq_one_letter_code
_entity_poly.pdbx_strand_id
1 'polypeptide(L)'
;PKENAAGGDSFTYSAANSAGAVSLPATVTVTIEKTRSGVTYADTGEATATAAQDLAERGVFTGAKIGDKWYFEPDRTVSRGEFLAMVLETAGAEVTDVTMTGFRDDDAIPTWAKSYAAAGVAEGILRGKPTENGAVFSCEDPISFSEAATVLNRVLDLGDVELEVWFADREAVPSWAAQAVGNMEALNVLSVGSFG
;
A
#
# COMPACT_ATOMS: atom_id res chain seq x y z
N PRO A 1 -4.69 8.92 -23.10
CA PRO A 1 -5.21 10.28 -23.08
C PRO A 1 -4.06 11.29 -23.12
N LYS A 2 -4.36 12.51 -23.56
CA LYS A 2 -3.36 13.57 -23.44
C LYS A 2 -3.21 13.94 -21.97
N GLU A 3 -2.02 14.38 -21.59
CA GLU A 3 -1.75 14.88 -20.24
C GLU A 3 -2.81 15.92 -19.83
N ASN A 4 -3.37 15.79 -18.63
CA ASN A 4 -4.47 16.59 -18.09
C ASN A 4 -5.81 16.51 -18.85
N ALA A 5 -6.03 15.48 -19.65
CA ALA A 5 -7.33 15.23 -20.23
C ALA A 5 -8.37 14.93 -19.13
N ALA A 6 -9.58 15.45 -19.31
CA ALA A 6 -10.75 15.10 -18.50
C ALA A 6 -11.98 15.08 -19.39
N GLY A 7 -12.96 14.27 -19.04
CA GLY A 7 -14.21 14.15 -19.78
C GLY A 7 -14.54 12.71 -20.16
N GLY A 8 -15.60 12.53 -20.89
CA GLY A 8 -16.06 11.22 -21.36
C GLY A 8 -15.77 11.02 -22.84
N ASP A 9 -15.43 9.80 -23.20
CA ASP A 9 -15.38 9.33 -24.57
C ASP A 9 -16.11 8.00 -24.67
N SER A 10 -16.58 7.65 -25.86
CA SER A 10 -17.26 6.39 -26.06
C SER A 10 -16.98 5.83 -27.46
N PHE A 11 -16.89 4.53 -27.53
CA PHE A 11 -16.83 3.81 -28.80
C PHE A 11 -17.78 2.61 -28.79
N THR A 12 -18.21 2.18 -29.97
CA THR A 12 -19.03 0.98 -30.13
C THR A 12 -18.21 -0.11 -30.81
N TYR A 13 -18.45 -1.34 -30.43
CA TYR A 13 -17.90 -2.51 -31.09
C TYR A 13 -18.96 -3.58 -31.34
N SER A 14 -18.74 -4.40 -32.32
CA SER A 14 -19.52 -5.61 -32.59
C SER A 14 -18.59 -6.79 -32.72
N ALA A 15 -19.02 -7.96 -32.28
CA ALA A 15 -18.28 -9.20 -32.43
C ALA A 15 -18.86 -10.02 -33.59
N ALA A 16 -18.00 -10.60 -34.41
CA ALA A 16 -18.38 -11.55 -35.45
C ALA A 16 -17.88 -12.96 -35.10
N ASN A 17 -18.72 -13.97 -35.35
CA ASN A 17 -18.29 -15.37 -35.22
C ASN A 17 -17.67 -15.89 -36.51
N SER A 18 -17.12 -17.09 -36.49
CA SER A 18 -16.50 -17.73 -37.66
C SER A 18 -17.46 -18.02 -38.81
N ALA A 19 -18.78 -17.99 -38.59
CA ALA A 19 -19.82 -18.14 -39.59
C ALA A 19 -20.29 -16.79 -40.17
N GLY A 20 -19.70 -15.67 -39.76
CA GLY A 20 -20.00 -14.34 -40.25
C GLY A 20 -21.20 -13.65 -39.59
N ALA A 21 -21.82 -14.26 -38.56
CA ALA A 21 -22.90 -13.61 -37.81
C ALA A 21 -22.31 -12.54 -36.91
N VAL A 22 -22.88 -11.33 -36.92
CA VAL A 22 -22.41 -10.16 -36.18
C VAL A 22 -23.37 -9.86 -35.03
N SER A 23 -22.82 -9.57 -33.83
CA SER A 23 -23.62 -9.16 -32.70
C SER A 23 -24.22 -7.76 -32.86
N LEU A 24 -25.22 -7.43 -32.04
CA LEU A 24 -25.61 -6.04 -31.87
C LEU A 24 -24.42 -5.23 -31.36
N PRO A 25 -24.33 -3.94 -31.72
CA PRO A 25 -23.28 -3.05 -31.20
C PRO A 25 -23.37 -2.92 -29.67
N ALA A 26 -22.22 -3.04 -29.00
CA ALA A 26 -22.08 -2.71 -27.58
C ALA A 26 -21.28 -1.41 -27.45
N THR A 27 -21.70 -0.54 -26.57
CA THR A 27 -21.04 0.74 -26.31
C THR A 27 -20.13 0.62 -25.07
N VAL A 28 -18.88 1.04 -25.23
CA VAL A 28 -17.95 1.25 -24.11
C VAL A 28 -17.84 2.73 -23.86
N THR A 29 -18.12 3.16 -22.65
CA THR A 29 -17.92 4.55 -22.20
C THR A 29 -16.66 4.59 -21.35
N VAL A 30 -15.74 5.49 -21.69
CA VAL A 30 -14.52 5.77 -20.91
C VAL A 30 -14.67 7.14 -20.29
N THR A 31 -14.61 7.21 -18.97
CA THR A 31 -14.63 8.48 -18.26
C THR A 31 -13.23 8.75 -17.72
N ILE A 32 -12.68 9.91 -18.05
CA ILE A 32 -11.39 10.39 -17.54
C ILE A 32 -11.72 11.46 -16.50
N GLU A 33 -11.51 11.13 -15.25
CA GLU A 33 -11.71 12.07 -14.14
C GLU A 33 -10.44 12.89 -13.91
N LYS A 34 -10.60 14.18 -13.59
CA LYS A 34 -9.50 14.99 -13.08
C LYS A 34 -9.12 14.50 -11.69
N THR A 35 -7.82 14.45 -11.45
CA THR A 35 -7.29 14.16 -10.12
C THR A 35 -7.79 15.22 -9.12
N ARG A 36 -8.40 14.78 -8.04
CA ARG A 36 -8.91 15.67 -6.99
C ARG A 36 -7.81 16.39 -6.25
N SER A 37 -6.68 15.72 -6.06
CA SER A 37 -5.49 16.25 -5.39
C SER A 37 -4.76 17.32 -6.21
N GLY A 38 -4.97 17.37 -7.53
CA GLY A 38 -4.21 18.22 -8.45
C GLY A 38 -2.74 17.81 -8.57
N VAL A 39 -2.39 16.60 -8.10
CA VAL A 39 -1.02 16.06 -8.16
C VAL A 39 -0.83 15.30 -9.47
N THR A 40 0.25 15.61 -10.17
CA THR A 40 0.75 14.83 -11.32
C THR A 40 2.23 14.60 -11.11
N TYR A 41 2.63 13.35 -11.13
CA TYR A 41 4.02 12.98 -10.84
C TYR A 41 4.89 13.03 -12.08
N ALA A 42 6.14 13.50 -11.90
CA ALA A 42 7.13 13.61 -12.98
C ALA A 42 7.98 12.32 -13.14
N ASP A 43 7.95 11.43 -12.15
CA ASP A 43 8.85 10.29 -12.00
C ASP A 43 8.14 8.93 -11.93
N THR A 44 6.83 8.87 -12.10
CA THR A 44 6.10 7.60 -12.13
C THR A 44 6.06 7.02 -13.54
N GLY A 45 6.41 5.74 -13.64
CA GLY A 45 6.16 4.95 -14.84
C GLY A 45 4.71 4.46 -14.93
N GLU A 46 4.33 3.88 -16.08
CA GLU A 46 2.96 3.41 -16.34
C GLU A 46 2.44 2.44 -15.26
N ALA A 47 3.30 1.56 -14.76
CA ALA A 47 2.94 0.57 -13.74
C ALA A 47 2.63 1.17 -12.36
N THR A 48 3.26 2.28 -12.00
CA THR A 48 3.14 2.92 -10.68
C THR A 48 2.22 4.13 -10.67
N ALA A 49 1.96 4.72 -11.82
CA ALA A 49 1.22 5.98 -11.94
C ALA A 49 -0.18 5.92 -11.31
N THR A 50 -0.93 4.85 -11.57
CA THR A 50 -2.30 4.69 -11.03
C THR A 50 -2.30 4.57 -9.52
N ALA A 51 -1.42 3.76 -8.94
CA ALA A 51 -1.33 3.58 -7.49
C ALA A 51 -0.87 4.87 -6.79
N ALA A 52 0.16 5.54 -7.34
CA ALA A 52 0.63 6.81 -6.82
C ALA A 52 -0.46 7.89 -6.83
N GLN A 53 -1.23 7.95 -7.92
CA GLN A 53 -2.33 8.88 -8.07
C GLN A 53 -3.45 8.59 -7.07
N ASP A 54 -3.84 7.33 -6.87
CA ASP A 54 -4.87 6.94 -5.90
C ASP A 54 -4.48 7.30 -4.47
N LEU A 55 -3.21 7.06 -4.09
CA LEU A 55 -2.69 7.46 -2.78
C LEU A 55 -2.76 8.98 -2.56
N ALA A 56 -2.43 9.77 -3.58
CA ALA A 56 -2.51 11.24 -3.51
C ALA A 56 -3.97 11.72 -3.41
N GLU A 57 -4.88 11.13 -4.17
CA GLU A 57 -6.31 11.51 -4.15
C GLU A 57 -7.01 11.18 -2.83
N ARG A 58 -6.56 10.13 -2.17
CA ARG A 58 -7.02 9.74 -0.83
C ARG A 58 -6.36 10.53 0.28
N GLY A 59 -5.33 11.34 -0.02
CA GLY A 59 -4.55 12.08 0.95
C GLY A 59 -3.63 11.21 1.81
N VAL A 60 -3.38 9.97 1.39
CA VAL A 60 -2.53 9.01 2.14
C VAL A 60 -1.06 9.34 1.96
N PHE A 61 -0.66 9.63 0.71
CA PHE A 61 0.72 9.98 0.38
C PHE A 61 0.75 10.84 -0.89
N THR A 62 1.40 11.99 -0.79
CA THR A 62 1.49 12.95 -1.91
C THR A 62 2.90 13.13 -2.45
N GLY A 63 3.91 12.46 -1.88
CA GLY A 63 5.30 12.61 -2.30
C GLY A 63 5.88 14.00 -2.03
N ALA A 64 6.96 14.33 -2.72
CA ALA A 64 7.68 15.59 -2.59
C ALA A 64 7.34 16.56 -3.71
N LYS A 65 7.19 17.85 -3.37
CA LYS A 65 7.05 18.92 -4.36
C LYS A 65 8.37 19.68 -4.50
N ILE A 66 8.94 19.66 -5.70
CA ILE A 66 10.17 20.37 -6.02
C ILE A 66 9.88 21.34 -7.16
N GLY A 67 9.88 22.63 -6.87
CA GLY A 67 9.46 23.66 -7.81
C GLY A 67 7.96 23.54 -8.15
N ASP A 68 7.65 23.32 -9.40
CA ASP A 68 6.30 23.15 -9.96
C ASP A 68 5.91 21.68 -10.18
N LYS A 69 6.81 20.74 -9.89
CA LYS A 69 6.62 19.30 -10.12
C LYS A 69 6.49 18.52 -8.83
N TRP A 70 5.69 17.45 -8.90
CA TRP A 70 5.58 16.44 -7.85
C TRP A 70 6.41 15.21 -8.20
N TYR A 71 6.99 14.58 -7.17
CA TYR A 71 7.82 13.38 -7.26
C TYR A 71 7.29 12.36 -6.27
N PHE A 72 7.01 11.16 -6.76
CA PHE A 72 6.54 10.03 -5.95
C PHE A 72 7.70 9.26 -5.34
N GLU A 73 8.83 9.25 -6.05
CA GLU A 73 10.05 8.50 -5.68
C GLU A 73 9.78 6.98 -5.58
N PRO A 74 9.31 6.32 -6.68
CA PRO A 74 8.84 4.93 -6.63
C PRO A 74 9.91 3.93 -6.20
N ASP A 75 11.18 4.25 -6.38
CA ASP A 75 12.32 3.38 -6.00
C ASP A 75 12.86 3.67 -4.59
N ARG A 76 12.29 4.66 -3.89
CA ARG A 76 12.69 4.97 -2.52
C ARG A 76 12.17 3.91 -1.55
N THR A 77 13.01 3.48 -0.64
CA THR A 77 12.57 2.60 0.45
C THR A 77 11.63 3.35 1.39
N VAL A 78 10.56 2.69 1.80
CA VAL A 78 9.59 3.20 2.77
C VAL A 78 10.03 2.79 4.17
N SER A 79 10.06 3.72 5.11
CA SER A 79 10.36 3.40 6.50
C SER A 79 9.17 2.74 7.20
N ARG A 80 9.46 2.08 8.31
CA ARG A 80 8.43 1.42 9.14
C ARG A 80 7.41 2.42 9.68
N GLY A 81 7.87 3.61 10.06
CA GLY A 81 7.00 4.70 10.51
C GLY A 81 6.11 5.26 9.41
N GLU A 82 6.68 5.52 8.22
CA GLU A 82 5.92 5.99 7.07
C GLU A 82 4.85 4.98 6.66
N PHE A 83 5.21 3.70 6.58
CA PHE A 83 4.26 2.65 6.21
C PHE A 83 3.11 2.55 7.21
N LEU A 84 3.42 2.56 8.51
CA LEU A 84 2.40 2.53 9.56
C LEU A 84 1.44 3.72 9.47
N ALA A 85 1.97 4.93 9.26
CA ALA A 85 1.16 6.13 9.11
C ALA A 85 0.20 6.01 7.91
N MET A 86 0.73 5.62 6.73
CA MET A 86 -0.09 5.43 5.53
C MET A 86 -1.21 4.41 5.74
N VAL A 87 -0.93 3.31 6.41
CA VAL A 87 -1.91 2.25 6.66
C VAL A 87 -2.99 2.73 7.64
N LEU A 88 -2.61 3.38 8.75
CA LEU A 88 -3.56 3.89 9.74
C LEU A 88 -4.45 5.00 9.16
N GLU A 89 -3.89 5.92 8.38
CA GLU A 89 -4.67 6.94 7.65
C GLU A 89 -5.67 6.31 6.68
N THR A 90 -5.24 5.29 5.92
CA THR A 90 -6.11 4.57 4.99
C THR A 90 -7.24 3.85 5.71
N ALA A 91 -6.97 3.29 6.87
CA ALA A 91 -7.94 2.59 7.70
C ALA A 91 -8.90 3.55 8.45
N GLY A 92 -8.60 4.86 8.46
CA GLY A 92 -9.36 5.85 9.22
C GLY A 92 -9.22 5.69 10.72
N ALA A 93 -8.07 5.23 11.20
CA ALA A 93 -7.79 5.03 12.62
C ALA A 93 -7.77 6.37 13.37
N GLU A 94 -8.25 6.37 14.62
CA GLU A 94 -8.15 7.55 15.47
C GLU A 94 -6.70 7.70 15.96
N VAL A 95 -6.05 8.79 15.55
CA VAL A 95 -4.69 9.12 15.95
C VAL A 95 -4.72 10.30 16.91
N THR A 96 -4.42 10.06 18.18
CA THR A 96 -4.35 11.10 19.22
C THR A 96 -2.91 11.54 19.42
N ASP A 97 -2.69 12.83 19.54
CA ASP A 97 -1.36 13.40 19.78
C ASP A 97 -0.76 12.90 21.10
N VAL A 98 0.42 12.31 21.00
CA VAL A 98 1.21 11.89 22.15
C VAL A 98 2.64 12.39 22.04
N THR A 99 3.28 12.60 23.18
CA THR A 99 4.69 13.03 23.26
C THR A 99 5.63 11.87 23.54
N MET A 100 5.10 10.74 23.98
CA MET A 100 5.87 9.54 24.34
C MET A 100 5.15 8.28 23.85
N THR A 101 5.95 7.28 23.50
CA THR A 101 5.47 5.92 23.19
C THR A 101 5.93 4.94 24.26
N GLY A 102 5.47 3.71 24.20
CA GLY A 102 5.96 2.64 25.10
C GLY A 102 7.24 1.94 24.62
N PHE A 103 7.81 2.38 23.52
CA PHE A 103 9.00 1.76 22.93
C PHE A 103 10.29 2.21 23.61
N ARG A 104 11.28 1.32 23.64
CA ARG A 104 12.59 1.61 24.26
C ARG A 104 13.42 2.62 23.48
N ASP A 105 13.15 2.74 22.20
CA ASP A 105 13.77 3.70 21.29
C ASP A 105 12.93 4.97 21.10
N ASP A 106 12.11 5.33 22.08
CA ASP A 106 11.21 6.50 22.01
C ASP A 106 11.91 7.79 21.60
N ASP A 107 13.12 8.02 22.12
CA ASP A 107 13.91 9.22 21.81
C ASP A 107 14.35 9.27 20.32
N ALA A 108 14.44 8.12 19.66
CA ALA A 108 14.76 8.01 18.23
C ALA A 108 13.53 8.07 17.33
N ILE A 109 12.32 8.01 17.90
CA ILE A 109 11.08 8.12 17.12
C ILE A 109 10.79 9.58 16.85
N PRO A 110 10.70 10.00 15.57
CA PRO A 110 10.31 11.37 15.22
C PRO A 110 8.97 11.76 15.83
N THR A 111 8.81 13.03 16.21
CA THR A 111 7.60 13.52 16.89
C THR A 111 6.33 13.20 16.10
N TRP A 112 6.37 13.36 14.77
CA TRP A 112 5.22 13.05 13.91
C TRP A 112 4.80 11.57 13.96
N ALA A 113 5.75 10.65 14.16
CA ALA A 113 5.50 9.21 14.14
C ALA A 113 5.01 8.65 15.49
N LYS A 114 5.21 9.40 16.60
CA LYS A 114 4.85 8.92 17.94
C LYS A 114 3.36 8.65 18.09
N SER A 115 2.52 9.52 17.56
CA SER A 115 1.06 9.39 17.62
C SER A 115 0.58 8.16 16.82
N TYR A 116 1.16 7.94 15.65
CA TYR A 116 0.88 6.73 14.86
C TYR A 116 1.38 5.46 15.54
N ALA A 117 2.57 5.50 16.13
CA ALA A 117 3.09 4.36 16.88
C ALA A 117 2.20 3.98 18.07
N ALA A 118 1.72 4.97 18.81
CA ALA A 118 0.80 4.76 19.94
C ALA A 118 -0.55 4.20 19.47
N ALA A 119 -1.14 4.78 18.42
CA ALA A 119 -2.37 4.29 17.81
C ALA A 119 -2.22 2.85 17.31
N GLY A 120 -1.14 2.55 16.57
CA GLY A 120 -0.86 1.21 16.07
C GLY A 120 -0.70 0.16 17.18
N VAL A 121 -0.16 0.54 18.34
CA VAL A 121 -0.10 -0.35 19.52
C VAL A 121 -1.49 -0.54 20.12
N ALA A 122 -2.26 0.53 20.29
CA ALA A 122 -3.60 0.47 20.85
C ALA A 122 -4.54 -0.42 20.03
N GLU A 123 -4.46 -0.34 18.71
CA GLU A 123 -5.23 -1.16 17.76
C GLU A 123 -4.66 -2.59 17.60
N GLY A 124 -3.52 -2.93 18.27
CA GLY A 124 -2.89 -4.25 18.12
C GLY A 124 -2.16 -4.48 16.79
N ILE A 125 -2.07 -3.46 15.95
CA ILE A 125 -1.43 -3.48 14.63
C ILE A 125 0.08 -3.52 14.76
N LEU A 126 0.65 -2.64 15.62
CA LEU A 126 2.08 -2.53 15.89
C LEU A 126 2.45 -3.24 17.19
N ARG A 127 3.48 -4.10 17.16
CA ARG A 127 4.02 -4.77 18.35
C ARG A 127 5.49 -4.42 18.63
N GLY A 128 6.18 -3.86 17.65
CA GLY A 128 7.62 -3.62 17.68
C GLY A 128 8.47 -4.89 17.56
N LYS A 129 9.78 -4.70 17.57
CA LYS A 129 10.78 -5.78 17.58
C LYS A 129 11.16 -6.07 19.04
N PRO A 130 11.06 -7.33 19.51
CA PRO A 130 11.43 -7.65 20.89
C PRO A 130 12.93 -7.53 21.09
N THR A 131 13.33 -6.99 22.25
CA THR A 131 14.70 -6.95 22.73
C THR A 131 14.76 -7.43 24.17
N GLU A 132 15.95 -7.66 24.71
CA GLU A 132 16.13 -8.07 26.12
C GLU A 132 15.51 -7.06 27.12
N ASN A 133 15.46 -5.79 26.75
CA ASN A 133 15.00 -4.70 27.60
C ASN A 133 13.58 -4.17 27.24
N GLY A 134 12.85 -4.86 26.39
CA GLY A 134 11.54 -4.46 25.92
C GLY A 134 11.47 -4.34 24.40
N ALA A 135 10.40 -3.78 23.86
CA ALA A 135 10.23 -3.63 22.43
C ALA A 135 10.81 -2.31 21.90
N VAL A 136 11.34 -2.34 20.67
CA VAL A 136 11.75 -1.18 19.89
C VAL A 136 10.89 -1.06 18.64
N PHE A 137 10.62 0.17 18.21
CA PHE A 137 9.87 0.39 16.98
C PHE A 137 10.77 0.39 15.74
N SER A 138 11.97 0.97 15.84
CA SER A 138 12.89 1.20 14.71
C SER A 138 12.17 1.96 13.57
N CYS A 139 11.65 3.14 13.88
CA CYS A 139 10.76 3.93 13.01
C CYS A 139 11.37 4.22 11.64
N GLU A 140 12.64 4.60 11.61
CA GLU A 140 13.36 5.00 10.40
C GLU A 140 13.95 3.83 9.59
N ASP A 141 13.95 2.60 10.16
CA ASP A 141 14.40 1.43 9.41
C ASP A 141 13.49 1.17 8.19
N PRO A 142 14.04 0.73 7.06
CA PRO A 142 13.24 0.24 5.95
C PRO A 142 12.29 -0.87 6.40
N ILE A 143 11.03 -0.81 5.98
CA ILE A 143 10.10 -1.89 6.25
C ILE A 143 10.39 -3.07 5.32
N SER A 144 10.47 -4.28 5.88
CA SER A 144 10.55 -5.49 5.07
C SER A 144 9.17 -5.89 4.55
N PHE A 145 9.14 -6.69 3.47
CA PHE A 145 7.90 -7.22 2.92
C PHE A 145 7.10 -8.03 3.98
N SER A 146 7.78 -8.88 4.74
CA SER A 146 7.15 -9.69 5.81
C SER A 146 6.54 -8.83 6.92
N GLU A 147 7.19 -7.72 7.27
CA GLU A 147 6.66 -6.76 8.24
C GLU A 147 5.44 -6.03 7.67
N ALA A 148 5.50 -5.57 6.42
CA ALA A 148 4.39 -4.91 5.75
C ALA A 148 3.17 -5.83 5.63
N ALA A 149 3.35 -7.07 5.18
CA ALA A 149 2.30 -8.08 5.12
C ALA A 149 1.65 -8.32 6.50
N THR A 150 2.46 -8.35 7.57
CA THR A 150 1.95 -8.54 8.92
C THR A 150 1.13 -7.36 9.42
N VAL A 151 1.54 -6.13 9.10
CA VAL A 151 0.78 -4.92 9.42
C VAL A 151 -0.56 -4.91 8.68
N LEU A 152 -0.55 -5.16 7.37
CA LEU A 152 -1.77 -5.24 6.55
C LEU A 152 -2.71 -6.34 7.03
N ASN A 153 -2.19 -7.52 7.34
CA ASN A 153 -2.98 -8.64 7.86
C ASN A 153 -3.74 -8.27 9.14
N ARG A 154 -3.10 -7.52 10.04
CA ARG A 154 -3.72 -7.07 11.30
C ARG A 154 -4.75 -5.98 11.08
N VAL A 155 -4.46 -5.02 10.20
CA VAL A 155 -5.42 -3.94 9.87
C VAL A 155 -6.68 -4.48 9.21
N LEU A 156 -6.51 -5.47 8.33
CA LEU A 156 -7.63 -6.12 7.64
C LEU A 156 -8.36 -7.17 8.51
N ASP A 157 -7.85 -7.42 9.72
CA ASP A 157 -8.37 -8.43 10.66
C ASP A 157 -8.59 -9.79 9.99
N LEU A 158 -7.59 -10.22 9.21
CA LEU A 158 -7.69 -11.47 8.46
C LEU A 158 -7.42 -12.66 9.38
N GLY A 159 -8.34 -13.60 9.37
CA GLY A 159 -8.18 -14.87 10.07
C GLY A 159 -7.09 -15.75 9.45
N ASP A 160 -6.70 -16.77 10.19
CA ASP A 160 -5.77 -17.77 9.69
C ASP A 160 -6.43 -18.59 8.57
N VAL A 161 -5.72 -18.74 7.45
CA VAL A 161 -6.10 -19.63 6.34
C VAL A 161 -5.17 -20.85 6.31
N GLU A 162 -5.64 -21.96 5.77
CA GLU A 162 -4.74 -23.08 5.49
C GLU A 162 -3.71 -22.65 4.45
N LEU A 163 -2.43 -22.78 4.80
CA LEU A 163 -1.33 -22.46 3.90
C LEU A 163 -1.13 -23.63 2.94
N GLU A 164 -1.83 -23.59 1.82
CA GLU A 164 -1.67 -24.58 0.74
C GLU A 164 -0.45 -24.26 -0.15
N VAL A 165 0.00 -23.02 -0.12
CA VAL A 165 1.11 -22.54 -0.95
C VAL A 165 2.42 -22.63 -0.19
N TRP A 166 3.38 -23.33 -0.78
CA TRP A 166 4.76 -23.35 -0.30
C TRP A 166 5.61 -22.47 -1.21
N PHE A 167 6.04 -21.35 -0.68
CA PHE A 167 6.95 -20.46 -1.41
C PHE A 167 8.31 -21.15 -1.61
N ALA A 168 8.93 -21.02 -2.79
CA ALA A 168 10.25 -21.54 -3.07
C ALA A 168 11.31 -20.91 -2.16
N ASP A 169 11.12 -19.65 -1.79
CA ASP A 169 11.94 -18.87 -0.86
C ASP A 169 11.40 -18.85 0.58
N ARG A 170 10.64 -19.88 0.96
CA ARG A 170 10.02 -19.98 2.30
C ARG A 170 10.99 -19.76 3.46
N GLU A 171 12.29 -20.04 3.25
CA GLU A 171 13.31 -19.76 4.26
C GLU A 171 13.55 -18.27 4.47
N ALA A 172 13.25 -17.43 3.46
CA ALA A 172 13.29 -15.98 3.56
C ALA A 172 12.04 -15.40 4.24
N VAL A 173 10.95 -16.18 4.34
CA VAL A 173 9.74 -15.79 5.05
C VAL A 173 9.81 -16.26 6.50
N PRO A 174 9.97 -15.37 7.49
CA PRO A 174 10.01 -15.76 8.89
C PRO A 174 8.71 -16.45 9.31
N SER A 175 8.79 -17.44 10.19
CA SER A 175 7.62 -18.20 10.66
C SER A 175 6.51 -17.31 11.25
N TRP A 176 6.87 -16.20 11.88
CA TRP A 176 5.93 -15.23 12.44
C TRP A 176 5.14 -14.45 11.37
N ALA A 177 5.63 -14.39 10.14
CA ALA A 177 4.98 -13.70 9.02
C ALA A 177 4.29 -14.65 8.04
N ALA A 178 4.52 -15.96 8.14
CA ALA A 178 4.06 -16.93 7.14
C ALA A 178 2.56 -16.84 6.86
N GLN A 179 1.73 -16.72 7.91
CA GLN A 179 0.29 -16.57 7.76
C GLN A 179 -0.10 -15.26 7.07
N ALA A 180 0.53 -14.16 7.47
CA ALA A 180 0.25 -12.86 6.87
C ALA A 180 0.65 -12.82 5.39
N VAL A 181 1.79 -13.38 5.04
CA VAL A 181 2.25 -13.48 3.64
C VAL A 181 1.31 -14.36 2.82
N GLY A 182 0.86 -15.51 3.36
CA GLY A 182 -0.12 -16.39 2.71
C GLY A 182 -1.48 -15.70 2.50
N ASN A 183 -1.94 -14.91 3.47
CA ASN A 183 -3.16 -14.13 3.33
C ASN A 183 -3.04 -13.05 2.24
N MET A 184 -1.89 -12.38 2.14
CA MET A 184 -1.66 -11.39 1.08
C MET A 184 -1.64 -12.03 -0.32
N GLU A 185 -1.11 -13.25 -0.42
CA GLU A 185 -1.17 -14.03 -1.67
C GLU A 185 -2.61 -14.41 -2.02
N ALA A 186 -3.35 -14.96 -1.06
CA ALA A 186 -4.74 -15.37 -1.27
C ALA A 186 -5.65 -14.19 -1.67
N LEU A 187 -5.34 -12.98 -1.23
CA LEU A 187 -6.05 -11.76 -1.61
C LEU A 187 -5.54 -11.13 -2.92
N ASN A 188 -4.57 -11.73 -3.59
CA ASN A 188 -3.89 -11.18 -4.76
C ASN A 188 -3.22 -9.80 -4.52
N VAL A 189 -2.89 -9.48 -3.29
CA VAL A 189 -2.08 -8.31 -2.92
C VAL A 189 -0.61 -8.59 -3.23
N LEU A 190 -0.22 -9.86 -3.15
CA LEU A 190 1.10 -10.37 -3.49
C LEU A 190 1.01 -11.28 -4.70
N SER A 191 1.84 -11.05 -5.70
CA SER A 191 2.02 -11.98 -6.82
C SER A 191 3.21 -12.89 -6.55
N VAL A 192 2.97 -14.19 -6.50
CA VAL A 192 4.06 -15.19 -6.46
C VAL A 192 4.71 -15.34 -7.84
N GLY A 193 6.02 -15.52 -7.86
CA GLY A 193 6.75 -15.81 -9.10
C GLY A 193 6.39 -17.19 -9.66
N SER A 194 6.75 -17.43 -10.93
CA SER A 194 6.42 -18.69 -11.64
C SER A 194 7.00 -19.96 -10.99
N PHE A 195 7.88 -19.82 -10.03
CA PHE A 195 8.51 -20.91 -9.29
C PHE A 195 8.20 -20.91 -7.78
N GLY A 196 7.19 -20.16 -7.36
CA GLY A 196 6.77 -20.04 -5.96
C GLY A 196 7.46 -18.91 -5.22
#